data_6b7ce4c81bc0ee13a68091ef8a148676
#
_entry.id   6b7ce4c81bc0ee13a68091ef8a148676
#
_cell.length_a   1.000
_cell.length_b   1.000
_cell.length_c   1.000
_cell.angle_alpha   90.00
_cell.angle_beta   90.00
_cell.angle_gamma   90.00
#
_symmetry.space_group_name_H-M   'P 1'
#
loop_
_entity.id
_entity.type
_entity.pdbx_description
1 polymer ?
#
loop_
_entity_poly.entity_id
_entity_poly.type
_entity_poly.pdbx_seq_one_letter_code
_entity_poly.pdbx_strand_id
1 'polypeptide(L)'
;QQKRSGGAGVYYHLSYWGRPHDYMWLCTTQPGLIYSEMKQAYDCNARRLWVVNVHDLKPVAYDLELFLDMAWNINSVSPSTLVEHQKNWLCREFGKEAGEKLLPAMLEFYRLCGIRKPEFMGWNQVELDKKKYTKGWSPVKNTDFSLTEFGGELDRYLESYEAIKEILSEVEPMIPQERKDAFFAQIKYPVFGAAAMSTKILEAQRARCISPGSCDTTLWTRESQLMAACAKSIKAYQEIRDLTDYYNNELAGGKWKYSMCHNPRDLYVFYPPKVPVWLTDKEIEKYASLKRTKSLPLAEAVKDSCIVSNACDYARASEGVMTIQSLGHSMNAVSVPKGKSITF
;
A
#
# COMPACT_ATOMS: atom_id res chain seq x y z
N GLN A 1 19.98 -27.57 10.55
CA GLN A 1 21.29 -26.93 10.35
C GLN A 1 22.31 -27.48 11.33
N GLN A 2 23.57 -27.61 10.87
CA GLN A 2 24.65 -28.06 11.71
C GLN A 2 24.91 -27.05 12.84
N LYS A 3 24.97 -27.48 14.08
CA LYS A 3 25.20 -26.61 15.24
C LYS A 3 26.59 -25.98 15.15
N ARG A 4 26.65 -24.64 15.14
CA ARG A 4 27.91 -23.86 15.12
C ARG A 4 28.17 -23.24 16.48
N SER A 5 29.43 -23.16 16.90
CA SER A 5 29.84 -22.59 18.19
C SER A 5 29.46 -21.13 18.37
N GLY A 6 29.52 -20.35 17.28
CA GLY A 6 29.11 -18.94 17.25
C GLY A 6 27.61 -18.70 17.23
N GLY A 7 26.81 -19.75 17.03
CA GLY A 7 25.35 -19.62 16.83
C GLY A 7 24.95 -19.19 15.43
N ALA A 8 23.71 -18.69 15.28
CA ALA A 8 23.16 -18.19 14.03
C ALA A 8 22.55 -16.79 14.21
N GLY A 9 22.56 -16.02 13.16
CA GLY A 9 21.90 -14.73 13.04
C GLY A 9 20.98 -14.69 11.82
N VAL A 10 20.30 -13.56 11.64
CA VAL A 10 19.44 -13.29 10.50
C VAL A 10 19.79 -11.92 9.90
N TYR A 11 19.70 -11.82 8.58
CA TYR A 11 19.72 -10.57 7.84
C TYR A 11 18.36 -10.39 7.20
N TYR A 12 17.57 -9.48 7.75
CA TYR A 12 16.20 -9.18 7.31
C TYR A 12 16.14 -7.94 6.42
N HIS A 13 15.17 -7.88 5.55
CA HIS A 13 14.98 -6.76 4.64
C HIS A 13 13.62 -6.11 4.87
N LEU A 14 13.58 -4.88 5.39
CA LEU A 14 12.44 -3.98 5.32
C LEU A 14 12.40 -3.25 3.96
N SER A 15 13.55 -3.07 3.32
CA SER A 15 13.67 -2.57 1.95
C SER A 15 14.13 -3.69 1.03
N TYR A 16 13.25 -4.14 0.14
CA TYR A 16 13.51 -5.24 -0.78
C TYR A 16 13.52 -4.75 -2.23
N TRP A 17 14.68 -4.86 -2.88
CA TRP A 17 14.90 -4.35 -4.22
C TRP A 17 14.75 -5.42 -5.32
N GLY A 18 14.40 -6.63 -4.93
CA GLY A 18 13.96 -7.70 -5.83
C GLY A 18 12.55 -7.44 -6.34
N ARG A 19 11.93 -8.48 -6.95
CA ARG A 19 10.55 -8.41 -7.46
C ARG A 19 9.63 -9.34 -6.66
N PRO A 20 8.50 -8.86 -6.16
CA PRO A 20 7.98 -7.49 -6.20
C PRO A 20 8.81 -6.55 -5.33
N HIS A 21 8.94 -5.30 -5.77
CA HIS A 21 9.65 -4.27 -5.00
C HIS A 21 8.86 -3.86 -3.76
N ASP A 22 9.57 -3.60 -2.67
CA ASP A 22 9.00 -3.02 -1.47
C ASP A 22 10.01 -2.06 -0.84
N TYR A 23 9.55 -0.90 -0.45
CA TYR A 23 10.35 0.17 0.14
C TYR A 23 11.62 0.54 -0.65
N MET A 24 11.48 0.82 -1.94
CA MET A 24 12.40 1.67 -2.68
C MET A 24 11.92 3.13 -2.70
N TRP A 25 10.66 3.33 -2.40
CA TRP A 25 9.95 4.60 -2.32
C TRP A 25 9.11 4.70 -1.05
N LEU A 26 8.14 3.80 -0.85
CA LEU A 26 7.23 3.77 0.30
C LEU A 26 7.43 2.49 1.12
N CYS A 27 7.51 2.63 2.44
CA CYS A 27 7.50 1.48 3.34
C CYS A 27 6.08 0.93 3.46
N THR A 28 5.86 -0.27 2.91
CA THR A 28 4.55 -0.91 2.80
C THR A 28 4.54 -2.35 3.31
N THR A 29 5.57 -2.74 4.05
CA THR A 29 5.67 -4.06 4.68
C THR A 29 4.64 -4.16 5.79
N GLN A 30 3.79 -5.20 5.74
CA GLN A 30 2.80 -5.43 6.80
C GLN A 30 3.49 -5.80 8.12
N PRO A 31 3.14 -5.15 9.24
CA PRO A 31 3.76 -5.44 10.54
C PRO A 31 3.69 -6.91 10.96
N GLY A 32 2.58 -7.59 10.65
CA GLY A 32 2.43 -9.01 10.91
C GLY A 32 3.41 -9.89 10.12
N LEU A 33 3.88 -9.45 8.96
CA LEU A 33 4.92 -10.16 8.21
C LEU A 33 6.26 -10.07 8.95
N ILE A 34 6.63 -8.88 9.43
CA ILE A 34 7.85 -8.68 10.23
C ILE A 34 7.82 -9.62 11.45
N TYR A 35 6.69 -9.61 12.17
CA TYR A 35 6.50 -10.49 13.32
C TYR A 35 6.69 -11.97 12.96
N SER A 36 6.00 -12.43 11.91
CA SER A 36 6.00 -13.85 11.52
C SER A 36 7.40 -14.33 11.15
N GLU A 37 8.11 -13.57 10.30
CA GLU A 37 9.44 -13.94 9.83
C GLU A 37 10.48 -13.90 10.95
N MET A 38 10.45 -12.87 11.79
CA MET A 38 11.41 -12.72 12.87
C MET A 38 11.17 -13.72 14.01
N LYS A 39 9.88 -14.00 14.33
CA LYS A 39 9.53 -15.05 15.31
C LYS A 39 9.98 -16.43 14.82
N GLN A 40 9.75 -16.75 13.56
CA GLN A 40 10.22 -18.00 12.96
C GLN A 40 11.74 -18.11 12.98
N ALA A 41 12.46 -17.03 12.61
CA ALA A 41 13.92 -17.01 12.67
C ALA A 41 14.43 -17.25 14.10
N TYR A 42 13.83 -16.61 15.09
CA TYR A 42 14.16 -16.80 16.50
C TYR A 42 13.90 -18.23 16.96
N ASP A 43 12.75 -18.81 16.62
CA ASP A 43 12.39 -20.20 16.97
C ASP A 43 13.30 -21.22 16.28
N CYS A 44 13.80 -20.91 15.09
CA CYS A 44 14.84 -21.66 14.39
C CYS A 44 16.26 -21.38 14.89
N ASN A 45 16.41 -20.75 16.06
CA ASN A 45 17.66 -20.47 16.75
C ASN A 45 18.57 -19.40 16.10
N ALA A 46 18.03 -18.51 15.26
CA ALA A 46 18.75 -17.32 14.76
C ALA A 46 18.66 -16.18 15.81
N ARG A 47 19.43 -16.30 16.91
CA ARG A 47 19.29 -15.48 18.13
C ARG A 47 20.50 -14.61 18.43
N ARG A 48 21.63 -14.81 17.75
CA ARG A 48 22.89 -14.19 18.14
C ARG A 48 23.09 -12.80 17.58
N LEU A 49 22.62 -12.57 16.35
CA LEU A 49 22.74 -11.31 15.66
C LEU A 49 21.55 -11.14 14.74
N TRP A 50 20.87 -10.00 14.85
CA TRP A 50 19.87 -9.57 13.91
C TRP A 50 20.36 -8.32 13.19
N VAL A 51 20.33 -8.36 11.87
CA VAL A 51 20.68 -7.25 10.99
C VAL A 51 19.46 -6.94 10.13
N VAL A 52 19.14 -5.67 9.97
CA VAL A 52 18.03 -5.23 9.13
C VAL A 52 18.50 -4.24 8.08
N ASN A 53 18.09 -4.45 6.83
CA ASN A 53 18.25 -3.51 5.73
C ASN A 53 17.03 -2.59 5.67
N VAL A 54 17.24 -1.29 5.81
CA VAL A 54 16.16 -0.30 5.98
C VAL A 54 16.10 0.79 4.91
N HIS A 55 16.98 0.84 3.93
CA HIS A 55 17.07 1.98 2.99
C HIS A 55 17.18 3.32 3.75
N ASP A 56 16.14 4.16 3.78
CA ASP A 56 16.09 5.41 4.54
C ASP A 56 15.38 5.21 5.89
N LEU A 57 15.99 5.70 6.98
CA LEU A 57 15.50 5.46 8.35
C LEU A 57 14.17 6.19 8.63
N LYS A 58 13.98 7.40 8.08
CA LYS A 58 12.83 8.25 8.43
C LYS A 58 11.49 7.65 8.01
N PRO A 59 11.30 7.18 6.76
CA PRO A 59 10.02 6.62 6.32
C PRO A 59 9.67 5.26 6.93
N VAL A 60 10.64 4.54 7.49
CA VAL A 60 10.47 3.17 8.01
C VAL A 60 10.35 3.12 9.54
N ALA A 61 10.18 4.27 10.19
CA ALA A 61 10.31 4.43 11.64
C ALA A 61 9.51 3.41 12.45
N TYR A 62 8.24 3.18 12.11
CA TYR A 62 7.40 2.22 12.83
C TYR A 62 7.88 0.77 12.65
N ASP A 63 8.10 0.33 11.42
CA ASP A 63 8.48 -1.06 11.15
C ASP A 63 9.88 -1.38 11.70
N LEU A 64 10.78 -0.38 11.70
CA LEU A 64 12.09 -0.51 12.32
C LEU A 64 11.98 -0.63 13.84
N GLU A 65 11.12 0.15 14.49
CA GLU A 65 10.88 0.05 15.92
C GLU A 65 10.32 -1.33 16.29
N LEU A 66 9.30 -1.80 15.59
CA LEU A 66 8.76 -3.16 15.80
C LEU A 66 9.84 -4.23 15.70
N PHE A 67 10.70 -4.14 14.66
CA PHE A 67 11.82 -5.07 14.50
C PHE A 67 12.80 -5.01 15.69
N LEU A 68 13.16 -3.80 16.14
CA LEU A 68 14.10 -3.60 17.24
C LEU A 68 13.53 -4.00 18.58
N ASP A 69 12.26 -3.77 18.84
CA ASP A 69 11.57 -4.22 20.05
C ASP A 69 11.54 -5.75 20.15
N MET A 70 11.28 -6.43 19.03
CA MET A 70 11.38 -7.90 18.95
C MET A 70 12.82 -8.38 19.12
N ALA A 71 13.82 -7.66 18.59
CA ALA A 71 15.22 -8.00 18.74
C ALA A 71 15.70 -7.86 20.19
N TRP A 72 15.19 -6.86 20.90
CA TRP A 72 15.44 -6.64 22.32
C TRP A 72 14.76 -7.69 23.19
N ASN A 73 13.48 -7.94 22.93
CA ASN A 73 12.69 -8.95 23.64
C ASN A 73 11.67 -9.58 22.69
N ILE A 74 11.89 -10.81 22.29
CA ILE A 74 11.01 -11.52 21.34
C ILE A 74 9.55 -11.65 21.85
N ASN A 75 9.32 -11.47 23.13
CA ASN A 75 8.00 -11.50 23.76
C ASN A 75 7.40 -10.11 23.98
N SER A 76 8.03 -9.04 23.47
CA SER A 76 7.48 -7.66 23.55
C SER A 76 6.16 -7.52 22.80
N VAL A 77 5.98 -8.30 21.75
CA VAL A 77 4.75 -8.40 20.97
C VAL A 77 4.34 -9.85 20.76
N SER A 78 3.04 -10.06 20.52
CA SER A 78 2.44 -11.35 20.23
C SER A 78 1.56 -11.24 18.97
N PRO A 79 1.08 -12.35 18.38
CA PRO A 79 0.19 -12.31 17.23
C PRO A 79 -1.06 -11.45 17.43
N SER A 80 -1.55 -11.33 18.66
CA SER A 80 -2.76 -10.61 19.05
C SER A 80 -2.52 -9.20 19.60
N THR A 81 -1.29 -8.73 19.70
CA THR A 81 -0.95 -7.39 20.25
C THR A 81 -0.27 -6.46 19.26
N LEU A 82 -0.13 -6.86 18.00
CA LEU A 82 0.49 -6.04 16.95
C LEU A 82 -0.27 -4.75 16.69
N VAL A 83 -1.59 -4.79 16.68
CA VAL A 83 -2.44 -3.61 16.49
C VAL A 83 -2.28 -2.65 17.67
N GLU A 84 -2.22 -3.17 18.90
CA GLU A 84 -2.00 -2.34 20.09
C GLU A 84 -0.59 -1.71 20.10
N HIS A 85 0.42 -2.46 19.65
CA HIS A 85 1.78 -1.92 19.49
C HIS A 85 1.80 -0.74 18.51
N GLN A 86 1.15 -0.88 17.34
CA GLN A 86 1.04 0.20 16.37
C GLN A 86 0.25 1.39 16.91
N LYS A 87 -0.86 1.15 17.63
CA LYS A 87 -1.65 2.18 18.28
C LYS A 87 -0.80 2.99 19.27
N ASN A 88 -0.04 2.29 20.12
CA ASN A 88 0.80 2.94 21.12
C ASN A 88 1.88 3.80 20.46
N TRP A 89 2.48 3.34 19.37
CA TRP A 89 3.42 4.13 18.57
C TRP A 89 2.76 5.39 18.01
N LEU A 90 1.61 5.27 17.35
CA LEU A 90 0.87 6.41 16.79
C LEU A 90 0.48 7.43 17.88
N CYS A 91 0.01 6.96 19.04
CA CYS A 91 -0.37 7.81 20.16
C CYS A 91 0.83 8.55 20.78
N ARG A 92 1.99 7.87 20.85
CA ARG A 92 3.23 8.48 21.36
C ARG A 92 3.76 9.55 20.39
N GLU A 93 3.74 9.28 19.09
CA GLU A 93 4.29 10.19 18.09
C GLU A 93 3.39 11.39 17.81
N PHE A 94 2.07 11.20 17.76
CA PHE A 94 1.13 12.22 17.27
C PHE A 94 0.10 12.70 18.31
N GLY A 95 0.15 12.17 19.53
CA GLY A 95 -0.84 12.43 20.58
C GLY A 95 -1.95 11.39 20.59
N LYS A 96 -2.55 11.17 21.77
CA LYS A 96 -3.49 10.09 22.02
C LYS A 96 -4.68 10.11 21.07
N GLU A 97 -5.39 11.23 20.97
CA GLU A 97 -6.60 11.35 20.16
C GLU A 97 -6.30 11.20 18.66
N ALA A 98 -5.23 11.85 18.17
CA ALA A 98 -4.80 11.74 16.80
C ALA A 98 -4.35 10.32 16.47
N GLY A 99 -3.56 9.67 17.33
CA GLY A 99 -3.08 8.31 17.15
C GLY A 99 -4.20 7.28 17.09
N GLU A 100 -5.22 7.41 17.94
CA GLU A 100 -6.40 6.53 17.91
C GLU A 100 -7.20 6.68 16.62
N LYS A 101 -7.34 7.90 16.08
CA LYS A 101 -8.01 8.16 14.80
C LYS A 101 -7.17 7.71 13.60
N LEU A 102 -5.84 7.79 13.66
CA LEU A 102 -4.93 7.35 12.60
C LEU A 102 -4.85 5.82 12.47
N LEU A 103 -5.06 5.07 13.55
CA LEU A 103 -4.89 3.62 13.55
C LEU A 103 -5.70 2.91 12.44
N PRO A 104 -7.02 3.11 12.29
CA PRO A 104 -7.78 2.45 11.22
C PRO A 104 -7.28 2.83 9.82
N ALA A 105 -6.86 4.08 9.61
CA ALA A 105 -6.31 4.51 8.34
C ALA A 105 -4.99 3.79 8.01
N MET A 106 -4.10 3.62 8.99
CA MET A 106 -2.83 2.93 8.78
C MET A 106 -3.00 1.41 8.61
N LEU A 107 -3.94 0.79 9.32
CA LEU A 107 -4.28 -0.61 9.08
C LEU A 107 -4.81 -0.81 7.65
N GLU A 108 -5.71 0.07 7.19
CA GLU A 108 -6.22 0.01 5.82
C GLU A 108 -5.13 0.29 4.78
N PHE A 109 -4.22 1.23 5.03
CA PHE A 109 -3.06 1.48 4.18
C PHE A 109 -2.22 0.20 3.97
N TYR A 110 -1.86 -0.49 5.05
CA TYR A 110 -1.11 -1.75 4.96
C TYR A 110 -1.91 -2.85 4.25
N ARG A 111 -3.23 -2.90 4.46
CA ARG A 111 -4.12 -3.83 3.75
C ARG A 111 -4.09 -3.59 2.24
N LEU A 112 -4.29 -2.36 1.81
CA LEU A 112 -4.30 -1.97 0.40
C LEU A 112 -2.94 -2.21 -0.27
N CYS A 113 -1.85 -1.85 0.41
CA CYS A 113 -0.50 -2.12 -0.06
C CYS A 113 -0.17 -3.62 -0.09
N GLY A 114 -0.81 -4.43 0.75
CA GLY A 114 -0.72 -5.89 0.74
C GLY A 114 -1.46 -6.53 -0.44
N ILE A 115 -2.56 -5.93 -0.91
CA ILE A 115 -3.27 -6.35 -2.14
C ILE A 115 -2.36 -6.10 -3.35
N ARG A 116 -1.79 -4.91 -3.46
CA ARG A 116 -0.84 -4.56 -4.53
C ARG A 116 0.16 -3.51 -4.05
N LYS A 117 1.45 -3.81 -4.14
CA LYS A 117 2.50 -2.86 -3.79
C LYS A 117 2.47 -1.65 -4.72
N PRO A 118 2.46 -0.39 -4.21
CA PRO A 118 2.43 0.81 -5.04
C PRO A 118 3.59 0.86 -6.05
N GLU A 119 4.79 0.46 -5.64
CA GLU A 119 5.98 0.42 -6.48
C GLU A 119 5.94 -0.67 -7.55
N PHE A 120 5.02 -1.61 -7.43
CA PHE A 120 4.80 -2.73 -8.34
C PHE A 120 3.45 -2.65 -9.06
N MET A 121 2.66 -1.61 -8.82
CA MET A 121 1.31 -1.42 -9.35
C MET A 121 1.27 -1.50 -10.88
N GLY A 122 2.17 -0.83 -11.54
CA GLY A 122 2.24 -0.79 -13.01
C GLY A 122 3.15 -1.82 -13.65
N TRP A 123 3.63 -2.82 -12.92
CA TRP A 123 4.59 -3.78 -13.43
C TRP A 123 4.14 -4.46 -14.72
N ASN A 124 2.88 -4.88 -14.78
CA ASN A 124 2.30 -5.50 -15.96
C ASN A 124 1.93 -4.51 -17.07
N GLN A 125 1.94 -3.20 -16.77
CA GLN A 125 1.56 -2.16 -17.72
C GLN A 125 2.73 -1.62 -18.54
N VAL A 126 3.92 -1.54 -17.96
CA VAL A 126 5.08 -0.95 -18.60
C VAL A 126 6.30 -1.83 -18.34
N GLU A 127 6.39 -2.92 -19.05
CA GLU A 127 7.55 -3.80 -18.98
C GLU A 127 8.38 -3.68 -20.27
N LEU A 128 9.71 -3.58 -20.12
CA LEU A 128 10.63 -3.65 -21.24
C LEU A 128 10.90 -5.11 -21.60
N ASP A 129 10.50 -5.52 -22.80
CA ASP A 129 10.90 -6.77 -23.39
C ASP A 129 11.86 -6.53 -24.56
N LYS A 130 13.14 -6.46 -24.25
CA LYS A 130 14.21 -6.23 -25.23
C LYS A 130 14.32 -7.33 -26.28
N LYS A 131 13.82 -8.54 -26.03
CA LYS A 131 13.83 -9.64 -26.97
C LYS A 131 12.68 -9.53 -27.99
N LYS A 132 11.53 -9.05 -27.51
CA LYS A 132 10.30 -8.99 -28.32
C LYS A 132 10.16 -7.67 -29.07
N TYR A 133 10.65 -6.56 -28.51
CA TYR A 133 10.51 -5.24 -29.10
C TYR A 133 11.87 -4.62 -29.35
N THR A 134 12.23 -4.44 -30.61
CA THR A 134 13.52 -3.90 -31.05
C THR A 134 13.82 -2.50 -30.50
N LYS A 135 12.77 -1.72 -30.19
CA LYS A 135 12.88 -0.39 -29.54
C LYS A 135 12.89 -0.48 -28.01
N GLY A 136 12.91 -1.67 -27.42
CA GLY A 136 12.94 -1.87 -25.98
C GLY A 136 11.64 -1.57 -25.24
N TRP A 137 10.50 -1.40 -25.92
CA TRP A 137 9.21 -1.09 -25.30
C TRP A 137 8.23 -2.24 -25.50
N SER A 138 7.65 -2.70 -24.40
CA SER A 138 6.48 -3.59 -24.43
C SER A 138 5.19 -2.78 -24.60
N PRO A 139 4.15 -3.37 -25.20
CA PRO A 139 2.80 -2.79 -25.12
C PRO A 139 2.39 -2.60 -23.65
N VAL A 140 1.63 -1.54 -23.42
CA VAL A 140 1.02 -1.33 -22.09
C VAL A 140 0.03 -2.45 -21.81
N LYS A 141 0.17 -3.13 -20.69
CA LYS A 141 -0.78 -4.13 -20.19
C LYS A 141 -1.61 -3.56 -19.05
N ASN A 142 -2.86 -3.99 -18.96
CA ASN A 142 -3.71 -3.66 -17.83
C ASN A 142 -3.35 -4.54 -16.63
N THR A 143 -3.69 -4.07 -15.43
CA THR A 143 -3.63 -4.88 -14.19
C THR A 143 -4.80 -5.88 -14.19
N ASP A 144 -4.78 -6.78 -13.21
CA ASP A 144 -5.85 -7.75 -13.01
C ASP A 144 -7.09 -7.17 -12.31
N PHE A 145 -7.04 -5.89 -11.87
CA PHE A 145 -8.20 -5.22 -11.28
C PHE A 145 -9.36 -5.10 -12.27
N SER A 146 -10.52 -5.64 -11.89
CA SER A 146 -11.72 -5.58 -12.71
C SER A 146 -12.44 -4.22 -12.60
N LEU A 147 -12.92 -3.72 -13.74
CA LEU A 147 -13.76 -2.52 -13.78
C LEU A 147 -15.23 -2.80 -13.45
N THR A 148 -15.70 -4.03 -13.67
CA THR A 148 -17.13 -4.37 -13.62
C THR A 148 -17.46 -5.50 -12.67
N GLU A 149 -16.54 -6.44 -12.49
CA GLU A 149 -16.77 -7.60 -11.63
C GLU A 149 -16.53 -7.26 -10.16
N PHE A 150 -17.03 -8.13 -9.28
CA PHE A 150 -16.91 -7.98 -7.81
C PHE A 150 -17.40 -6.64 -7.29
N GLY A 151 -18.46 -6.08 -7.90
CA GLY A 151 -19.05 -4.79 -7.52
C GLY A 151 -18.21 -3.57 -7.92
N GLY A 152 -17.38 -3.69 -8.96
CA GLY A 152 -16.42 -2.67 -9.38
C GLY A 152 -15.16 -2.69 -8.48
N GLU A 153 -14.40 -3.76 -8.57
CA GLU A 153 -13.21 -3.98 -7.74
C GLU A 153 -12.22 -2.80 -7.79
N LEU A 154 -11.96 -2.28 -9.00
CA LEU A 154 -11.08 -1.14 -9.20
C LEU A 154 -11.59 0.11 -8.47
N ASP A 155 -12.90 0.38 -8.53
CA ASP A 155 -13.49 1.54 -7.86
C ASP A 155 -13.43 1.39 -6.34
N ARG A 156 -13.77 0.21 -5.78
CA ARG A 156 -13.64 -0.04 -4.34
C ARG A 156 -12.20 0.17 -3.83
N TYR A 157 -11.21 -0.29 -4.59
CA TYR A 157 -9.81 -0.12 -4.21
C TYR A 157 -9.42 1.37 -4.16
N LEU A 158 -9.84 2.16 -5.15
CA LEU A 158 -9.58 3.60 -5.17
C LEU A 158 -10.40 4.36 -4.10
N GLU A 159 -11.66 3.97 -3.88
CA GLU A 159 -12.51 4.56 -2.83
C GLU A 159 -11.93 4.30 -1.42
N SER A 160 -11.32 3.14 -1.19
CA SER A 160 -10.64 2.86 0.08
C SER A 160 -9.47 3.82 0.32
N TYR A 161 -8.69 4.15 -0.71
CA TYR A 161 -7.63 5.17 -0.58
C TYR A 161 -8.20 6.57 -0.31
N GLU A 162 -9.30 6.96 -0.98
CA GLU A 162 -9.91 8.25 -0.70
C GLU A 162 -10.42 8.33 0.75
N ALA A 163 -11.05 7.26 1.25
CA ALA A 163 -11.51 7.21 2.64
C ALA A 163 -10.38 7.40 3.66
N ILE A 164 -9.23 6.76 3.46
CA ILE A 164 -8.09 6.97 4.38
C ILE A 164 -7.47 8.36 4.23
N LYS A 165 -7.46 8.96 3.03
CA LYS A 165 -7.03 10.35 2.83
C LYS A 165 -7.95 11.34 3.57
N GLU A 166 -9.25 11.09 3.58
CA GLU A 166 -10.22 11.89 4.35
C GLU A 166 -9.90 11.84 5.84
N ILE A 167 -9.69 10.65 6.41
CA ILE A 167 -9.29 10.49 7.82
C ILE A 167 -8.01 11.29 8.13
N LEU A 168 -7.00 11.18 7.29
CA LEU A 168 -5.75 11.91 7.49
C LEU A 168 -5.97 13.44 7.45
N SER A 169 -6.82 13.92 6.55
CA SER A 169 -7.14 15.35 6.44
C SER A 169 -7.89 15.87 7.66
N GLU A 170 -8.76 15.07 8.26
CA GLU A 170 -9.46 15.39 9.51
C GLU A 170 -8.51 15.41 10.72
N VAL A 171 -7.51 14.53 10.73
CA VAL A 171 -6.56 14.41 11.85
C VAL A 171 -5.42 15.44 11.77
N GLU A 172 -5.01 15.84 10.56
CA GLU A 172 -3.86 16.75 10.36
C GLU A 172 -3.92 18.05 11.20
N PRO A 173 -5.09 18.73 11.38
CA PRO A 173 -5.20 19.90 12.26
C PRO A 173 -4.95 19.60 13.74
N MET A 174 -5.11 18.34 14.16
CA MET A 174 -4.92 17.91 15.56
C MET A 174 -3.44 17.66 15.90
N ILE A 175 -2.59 17.53 14.87
CA ILE A 175 -1.17 17.21 15.04
C ILE A 175 -0.42 18.42 15.62
N PRO A 176 0.32 18.24 16.74
CA PRO A 176 1.15 19.30 17.31
C PRO A 176 2.11 19.89 16.27
N GLN A 177 2.35 21.20 16.32
CA GLN A 177 3.15 21.90 15.30
C GLN A 177 4.54 21.29 15.14
N GLU A 178 5.18 20.91 16.23
CA GLU A 178 6.52 20.27 16.25
C GLU A 178 6.53 18.85 15.68
N ARG A 179 5.36 18.24 15.47
CA ARG A 179 5.20 16.88 14.92
C ARG A 179 4.69 16.87 13.46
N LYS A 180 4.35 18.03 12.90
CA LYS A 180 3.80 18.11 11.54
C LYS A 180 4.73 17.56 10.47
N ASP A 181 6.02 17.83 10.55
CA ASP A 181 7.01 17.31 9.61
C ASP A 181 7.13 15.78 9.72
N ALA A 182 7.07 15.24 10.94
CA ALA A 182 7.08 13.80 11.17
C ALA A 182 5.78 13.16 10.65
N PHE A 183 4.62 13.78 10.90
CA PHE A 183 3.34 13.34 10.37
C PHE A 183 3.34 13.30 8.84
N PHE A 184 3.82 14.37 8.19
CA PHE A 184 3.93 14.39 6.75
C PHE A 184 4.82 13.25 6.24
N ALA A 185 6.04 13.11 6.76
CA ALA A 185 7.01 12.16 6.26
C ALA A 185 6.62 10.69 6.48
N GLN A 186 5.98 10.38 7.61
CA GLN A 186 5.74 9.01 8.06
C GLN A 186 4.31 8.51 7.80
N ILE A 187 3.35 9.43 7.67
CA ILE A 187 1.92 9.09 7.54
C ILE A 187 1.36 9.65 6.23
N LYS A 188 1.41 10.97 6.03
CA LYS A 188 0.75 11.61 4.89
C LYS A 188 1.41 11.25 3.56
N TYR A 189 2.71 11.40 3.47
CA TYR A 189 3.46 11.11 2.23
C TYR A 189 3.26 9.66 1.74
N PRO A 190 3.43 8.61 2.55
CA PRO A 190 3.21 7.24 2.08
C PRO A 190 1.75 6.97 1.69
N VAL A 191 0.76 7.44 2.46
CA VAL A 191 -0.66 7.22 2.14
C VAL A 191 -1.06 7.94 0.86
N PHE A 192 -0.76 9.23 0.75
CA PHE A 192 -1.08 10.03 -0.43
C PHE A 192 -0.30 9.57 -1.67
N GLY A 193 0.97 9.21 -1.51
CA GLY A 193 1.79 8.66 -2.58
C GLY A 193 1.24 7.34 -3.13
N ALA A 194 0.84 6.40 -2.26
CA ALA A 194 0.24 5.13 -2.65
C ALA A 194 -1.13 5.33 -3.31
N ALA A 195 -1.96 6.22 -2.78
CA ALA A 195 -3.25 6.59 -3.37
C ALA A 195 -3.08 7.19 -4.77
N ALA A 196 -2.16 8.14 -4.92
CA ALA A 196 -1.87 8.78 -6.20
C ALA A 196 -1.29 7.78 -7.21
N MET A 197 -0.38 6.87 -6.81
CA MET A 197 0.13 5.83 -7.70
C MET A 197 -0.98 4.89 -8.17
N SER A 198 -1.83 4.44 -7.26
CA SER A 198 -2.98 3.60 -7.59
C SER A 198 -3.94 4.29 -8.54
N THR A 199 -4.29 5.55 -8.27
CA THR A 199 -5.15 6.36 -9.15
C THR A 199 -4.53 6.57 -10.53
N LYS A 200 -3.24 6.91 -10.60
CA LYS A 200 -2.51 7.09 -11.85
C LYS A 200 -2.61 5.86 -12.76
N ILE A 201 -2.35 4.69 -12.20
CA ILE A 201 -2.28 3.45 -12.98
C ILE A 201 -3.69 2.95 -13.34
N LEU A 202 -4.60 2.90 -12.37
CA LEU A 202 -5.92 2.31 -12.57
C LEU A 202 -6.86 3.20 -13.39
N GLU A 203 -6.77 4.52 -13.25
CA GLU A 203 -7.53 5.41 -14.14
C GLU A 203 -6.99 5.42 -15.57
N ALA A 204 -5.67 5.28 -15.77
CA ALA A 204 -5.13 5.05 -17.10
C ALA A 204 -5.63 3.72 -17.71
N GLN A 205 -5.75 2.65 -16.90
CA GLN A 205 -6.38 1.41 -17.32
C GLN A 205 -7.84 1.61 -17.70
N ARG A 206 -8.63 2.27 -16.86
CA ARG A 206 -10.03 2.64 -17.16
C ARG A 206 -10.15 3.36 -18.50
N ALA A 207 -9.33 4.39 -18.70
CA ALA A 207 -9.34 5.16 -19.94
C ALA A 207 -9.10 4.28 -21.18
N ARG A 208 -8.18 3.33 -21.11
CA ARG A 208 -7.89 2.40 -22.22
C ARG A 208 -9.00 1.36 -22.44
N CYS A 209 -9.74 1.00 -21.39
CA CYS A 209 -10.81 0.00 -21.46
C CYS A 209 -12.16 0.58 -21.84
N ILE A 210 -12.33 1.91 -21.89
CA ILE A 210 -13.56 2.54 -22.36
C ILE A 210 -13.70 2.28 -23.87
N SER A 211 -14.49 1.26 -24.24
CA SER A 211 -14.73 0.86 -25.62
C SER A 211 -15.93 1.58 -26.26
N PRO A 212 -15.98 1.71 -27.61
CA PRO A 212 -17.18 2.18 -28.30
C PRO A 212 -18.36 1.25 -28.03
N GLY A 213 -19.40 1.72 -27.38
CA GLY A 213 -20.65 0.98 -27.13
C GLY A 213 -20.85 0.41 -25.71
N SER A 214 -19.88 0.47 -24.82
CA SER A 214 -20.02 0.03 -23.42
C SER A 214 -20.36 1.19 -22.48
N CYS A 215 -21.35 2.00 -22.80
CA CYS A 215 -21.72 3.15 -21.97
C CYS A 215 -23.14 2.99 -21.43
N ASP A 216 -23.25 3.01 -20.11
CA ASP A 216 -24.50 3.35 -19.45
C ASP A 216 -24.74 4.85 -19.63
N THR A 217 -25.68 5.21 -20.51
CA THR A 217 -25.89 6.56 -21.04
C THR A 217 -26.58 7.52 -20.09
N THR A 218 -26.85 7.13 -18.83
CA THR A 218 -27.78 7.88 -17.97
C THR A 218 -27.21 9.13 -17.34
N LEU A 219 -25.89 9.34 -17.26
CA LEU A 219 -25.32 10.52 -16.60
C LEU A 219 -24.12 11.16 -17.33
N TRP A 220 -23.44 10.48 -18.24
CA TRP A 220 -22.22 10.99 -18.87
C TRP A 220 -22.07 10.47 -20.29
N THR A 221 -21.64 11.33 -21.19
CA THR A 221 -21.20 10.85 -22.50
C THR A 221 -19.92 10.01 -22.30
N ARG A 222 -19.73 9.00 -23.11
CA ARG A 222 -18.52 8.17 -23.17
C ARG A 222 -17.24 9.01 -23.24
N GLU A 223 -17.28 10.10 -23.98
CA GLU A 223 -16.17 11.05 -24.09
C GLU A 223 -15.85 11.68 -22.74
N SER A 224 -16.85 12.11 -21.97
CA SER A 224 -16.64 12.67 -20.63
C SER A 224 -16.05 11.67 -19.65
N GLN A 225 -16.42 10.38 -19.72
CA GLN A 225 -15.84 9.31 -18.91
C GLN A 225 -14.37 9.06 -19.26
N LEU A 226 -14.05 9.02 -20.56
CA LEU A 226 -12.68 8.89 -21.06
C LEU A 226 -11.82 10.07 -20.58
N MET A 227 -12.31 11.29 -20.76
CA MET A 227 -11.59 12.50 -20.36
C MET A 227 -11.40 12.56 -18.84
N ALA A 228 -12.42 12.17 -18.06
CA ALA A 228 -12.31 12.11 -16.60
C ALA A 228 -11.26 11.12 -16.14
N ALA A 229 -11.21 9.93 -16.72
CA ALA A 229 -10.20 8.92 -16.40
C ALA A 229 -8.79 9.39 -16.79
N CYS A 230 -8.60 9.97 -17.98
CA CYS A 230 -7.33 10.57 -18.39
C CYS A 230 -6.91 11.69 -17.43
N ALA A 231 -7.81 12.61 -17.09
CA ALA A 231 -7.55 13.75 -16.21
C ALA A 231 -7.12 13.28 -14.80
N LYS A 232 -7.84 12.34 -14.19
CA LYS A 232 -7.51 11.79 -12.87
C LYS A 232 -6.15 11.10 -12.87
N SER A 233 -5.84 10.36 -13.91
CA SER A 233 -4.55 9.68 -14.05
C SER A 233 -3.39 10.69 -14.16
N ILE A 234 -3.53 11.74 -14.99
CA ILE A 234 -2.51 12.77 -15.15
C ILE A 234 -2.35 13.59 -13.88
N LYS A 235 -3.46 14.00 -13.24
CA LYS A 235 -3.42 14.73 -11.97
C LYS A 235 -2.73 13.93 -10.86
N ALA A 236 -3.01 12.64 -10.77
CA ALA A 236 -2.36 11.76 -9.79
C ALA A 236 -0.84 11.62 -10.05
N TYR A 237 -0.41 11.62 -11.31
CA TYR A 237 1.02 11.69 -11.64
C TYR A 237 1.65 12.99 -11.14
N GLN A 238 0.96 14.13 -11.32
CA GLN A 238 1.44 15.42 -10.82
C GLN A 238 1.48 15.44 -9.29
N GLU A 239 0.45 14.91 -8.61
CA GLU A 239 0.40 14.80 -7.14
C GLU A 239 1.63 14.06 -6.57
N ILE A 240 2.07 12.95 -7.20
CA ILE A 240 3.29 12.24 -6.78
C ILE A 240 4.52 13.15 -6.86
N ARG A 241 4.63 13.96 -7.91
CA ARG A 241 5.76 14.88 -8.10
C ARG A 241 5.73 16.01 -7.07
N ASP A 242 4.58 16.62 -6.86
CA ASP A 242 4.40 17.71 -5.90
C ASP A 242 4.69 17.26 -4.46
N LEU A 243 4.22 16.08 -4.07
CA LEU A 243 4.55 15.45 -2.78
C LEU A 243 6.07 15.23 -2.63
N THR A 244 6.72 14.78 -3.69
CA THR A 244 8.17 14.53 -3.70
C THR A 244 8.96 15.84 -3.64
N ASP A 245 8.51 16.85 -4.37
CA ASP A 245 9.13 18.18 -4.36
C ASP A 245 8.97 18.86 -2.98
N TYR A 246 7.79 18.77 -2.37
CA TYR A 246 7.58 19.25 -1.00
C TYR A 246 8.48 18.53 0.00
N TYR A 247 8.57 17.20 -0.07
CA TYR A 247 9.44 16.40 0.82
C TYR A 247 10.90 16.86 0.75
N ASN A 248 11.39 17.08 -0.46
CA ASN A 248 12.79 17.44 -0.67
C ASN A 248 13.10 18.91 -0.35
N ASN A 249 12.22 19.83 -0.68
CA ASN A 249 12.56 21.25 -0.74
C ASN A 249 11.95 22.08 0.40
N GLU A 250 10.83 21.64 0.99
CA GLU A 250 10.07 22.42 1.96
C GLU A 250 10.04 21.74 3.34
N LEU A 251 9.87 20.43 3.39
CA LEU A 251 9.78 19.67 4.64
C LEU A 251 11.00 19.96 5.53
N ALA A 252 10.74 20.33 6.80
CA ALA A 252 11.75 20.69 7.78
C ALA A 252 12.76 21.74 7.26
N GLY A 253 12.26 22.74 6.50
CA GLY A 253 13.09 23.80 5.91
C GLY A 253 14.06 23.28 4.84
N GLY A 254 13.72 22.22 4.12
CA GLY A 254 14.54 21.62 3.07
C GLY A 254 15.68 20.72 3.59
N LYS A 255 15.63 20.33 4.87
CA LYS A 255 16.62 19.41 5.48
C LYS A 255 16.76 18.09 4.72
N TRP A 256 15.67 17.61 4.11
CA TRP A 256 15.60 16.32 3.44
C TRP A 256 15.82 16.38 1.93
N LYS A 257 16.48 17.42 1.46
CA LYS A 257 16.81 17.60 0.04
C LYS A 257 17.53 16.36 -0.51
N TYR A 258 17.07 15.88 -1.67
CA TYR A 258 17.53 14.65 -2.34
C TYR A 258 17.20 13.32 -1.64
N SER A 259 16.39 13.33 -0.57
CA SER A 259 15.98 12.08 0.08
C SER A 259 14.99 11.29 -0.75
N MET A 260 14.06 11.97 -1.46
CA MET A 260 13.09 11.32 -2.32
C MET A 260 13.43 11.51 -3.80
N CYS A 261 13.27 10.45 -4.58
CA CYS A 261 13.52 10.45 -6.01
C CYS A 261 12.19 10.40 -6.78
N HIS A 262 12.09 11.22 -7.86
CA HIS A 262 10.91 11.18 -8.75
C HIS A 262 10.77 9.85 -9.50
N ASN A 263 11.87 9.20 -9.81
CA ASN A 263 11.90 7.93 -10.55
C ASN A 263 12.86 6.95 -9.85
N PRO A 264 12.52 6.40 -8.68
CA PRO A 264 13.37 5.46 -7.97
C PRO A 264 13.85 4.35 -8.90
N ARG A 265 15.17 4.14 -8.99
CA ARG A 265 15.81 3.17 -9.88
C ARG A 265 15.37 3.21 -11.34
N ASP A 266 14.88 4.35 -11.79
CA ASP A 266 14.41 4.54 -13.17
C ASP A 266 13.27 3.55 -13.57
N LEU A 267 12.42 3.17 -12.60
CA LEU A 267 11.32 2.27 -12.84
C LEU A 267 10.19 2.94 -13.61
N TYR A 268 9.71 2.28 -14.64
CA TYR A 268 8.65 2.79 -15.53
C TYR A 268 7.33 3.11 -14.82
N VAL A 269 7.07 2.50 -13.65
CA VAL A 269 5.90 2.79 -12.85
C VAL A 269 5.85 4.26 -12.42
N PHE A 270 7.00 4.95 -12.31
CA PHE A 270 7.09 6.38 -11.96
C PHE A 270 7.02 7.32 -13.16
N TYR A 271 7.03 6.82 -14.39
CA TYR A 271 6.92 7.64 -15.58
C TYR A 271 5.49 8.16 -15.80
N PRO A 272 5.30 9.16 -16.69
CA PRO A 272 3.96 9.65 -17.04
C PRO A 272 3.00 8.52 -17.41
N PRO A 273 1.71 8.64 -17.06
CA PRO A 273 0.74 7.60 -17.33
C PRO A 273 0.53 7.38 -18.83
N LYS A 274 0.26 6.14 -19.23
CA LYS A 274 -0.09 5.79 -20.60
C LYS A 274 -1.59 5.90 -20.80
N VAL A 275 -2.05 7.12 -21.05
CA VAL A 275 -3.45 7.46 -21.33
C VAL A 275 -3.69 7.62 -22.84
N PRO A 276 -4.90 7.33 -23.33
CA PRO A 276 -5.25 7.52 -24.75
C PRO A 276 -5.20 8.98 -25.21
N VAL A 277 -5.55 9.92 -24.32
CA VAL A 277 -5.58 11.36 -24.61
C VAL A 277 -4.80 12.09 -23.51
N TRP A 278 -3.82 12.91 -23.93
CA TRP A 278 -3.13 13.82 -23.02
C TRP A 278 -3.85 15.16 -22.99
N LEU A 279 -4.25 15.61 -21.80
CA LEU A 279 -5.09 16.78 -21.61
C LEU A 279 -4.27 18.02 -21.22
N THR A 280 -4.79 19.19 -21.55
CA THR A 280 -4.28 20.47 -21.05
C THR A 280 -4.65 20.68 -19.58
N ASP A 281 -3.96 21.59 -18.88
CA ASP A 281 -4.22 21.85 -17.46
C ASP A 281 -5.68 22.27 -17.20
N LYS A 282 -6.28 23.08 -18.08
CA LYS A 282 -7.71 23.47 -17.98
C LYS A 282 -8.66 22.28 -18.11
N GLU A 283 -8.35 21.36 -19.00
CA GLU A 283 -9.14 20.12 -19.17
C GLU A 283 -8.95 19.18 -17.99
N ILE A 284 -7.74 19.07 -17.46
CA ILE A 284 -7.45 18.28 -16.24
C ILE A 284 -8.29 18.81 -15.08
N GLU A 285 -8.28 20.12 -14.81
CA GLU A 285 -9.08 20.71 -13.75
C GLU A 285 -10.57 20.44 -13.93
N LYS A 286 -11.09 20.63 -15.16
CA LYS A 286 -12.48 20.40 -15.50
C LYS A 286 -12.92 18.95 -15.27
N TYR A 287 -12.16 17.99 -15.80
CA TYR A 287 -12.58 16.60 -15.85
C TYR A 287 -12.17 15.78 -14.61
N ALA A 288 -11.07 16.12 -13.94
CA ALA A 288 -10.64 15.40 -12.74
C ALA A 288 -11.61 15.55 -11.55
N SER A 289 -12.35 16.67 -11.50
CA SER A 289 -13.34 16.92 -10.43
C SER A 289 -14.61 16.06 -10.58
N LEU A 290 -14.82 15.44 -11.73
CA LEU A 290 -16.01 14.64 -11.98
C LEU A 290 -16.00 13.36 -11.14
N LYS A 291 -17.11 13.12 -10.41
CA LYS A 291 -17.23 11.97 -9.50
C LYS A 291 -17.31 10.64 -10.27
N ARG A 292 -16.77 9.59 -9.70
CA ARG A 292 -16.96 8.21 -10.19
C ARG A 292 -18.37 7.71 -9.84
N THR A 293 -18.84 6.70 -10.56
CA THR A 293 -19.97 5.87 -10.09
C THR A 293 -19.49 5.15 -8.83
N LYS A 294 -20.30 5.15 -7.78
CA LYS A 294 -19.98 4.49 -6.53
C LYS A 294 -19.97 2.97 -6.72
N SER A 295 -18.95 2.31 -6.18
CA SER A 295 -18.88 0.84 -6.19
C SER A 295 -19.93 0.20 -5.28
N LEU A 296 -20.20 -1.09 -5.49
CA LEU A 296 -21.01 -1.89 -4.58
C LEU A 296 -20.11 -2.58 -3.55
N PRO A 297 -20.57 -2.75 -2.30
CA PRO A 297 -19.90 -3.61 -1.33
C PRO A 297 -19.74 -5.02 -1.89
N LEU A 298 -18.60 -5.67 -1.62
CA LEU A 298 -18.30 -7.01 -2.16
C LEU A 298 -19.38 -8.03 -1.78
N ALA A 299 -19.88 -7.98 -0.55
CA ALA A 299 -20.93 -8.87 -0.07
C ALA A 299 -22.23 -8.73 -0.89
N GLU A 300 -22.59 -7.52 -1.33
CA GLU A 300 -23.76 -7.30 -2.18
C GLU A 300 -23.52 -7.76 -3.63
N ALA A 301 -22.30 -7.54 -4.14
CA ALA A 301 -21.95 -7.90 -5.51
C ALA A 301 -21.91 -9.41 -5.76
N VAL A 302 -21.63 -10.21 -4.72
CA VAL A 302 -21.41 -11.66 -4.85
C VAL A 302 -22.46 -12.51 -4.12
N LYS A 303 -23.42 -11.90 -3.42
CA LYS A 303 -24.38 -12.61 -2.53
C LYS A 303 -25.14 -13.77 -3.19
N ASP A 304 -25.41 -13.67 -4.47
CA ASP A 304 -26.15 -14.70 -5.22
C ASP A 304 -25.24 -15.65 -5.99
N SER A 305 -23.92 -15.42 -5.96
CA SER A 305 -22.94 -16.13 -6.79
C SER A 305 -21.96 -16.98 -6.00
N CYS A 306 -21.60 -16.57 -4.80
CA CYS A 306 -20.65 -17.28 -3.95
C CYS A 306 -20.77 -16.89 -2.48
N ILE A 307 -20.19 -17.71 -1.61
CA ILE A 307 -19.98 -17.40 -0.20
C ILE A 307 -18.57 -16.80 -0.06
N VAL A 308 -18.48 -15.64 0.56
CA VAL A 308 -17.20 -14.97 0.85
C VAL A 308 -17.00 -14.98 2.36
N SER A 309 -15.88 -15.58 2.80
CA SER A 309 -15.46 -15.60 4.20
C SER A 309 -13.95 -15.42 4.28
N ASN A 310 -13.46 -14.68 5.29
CA ASN A 310 -12.04 -14.63 5.56
C ASN A 310 -11.60 -15.88 6.35
N ALA A 311 -10.35 -16.27 6.20
CA ALA A 311 -9.81 -17.41 6.94
C ALA A 311 -9.89 -17.23 8.47
N CYS A 312 -9.88 -15.99 8.95
CA CYS A 312 -9.99 -15.67 10.38
C CYS A 312 -11.43 -15.76 10.94
N ASP A 313 -12.45 -15.90 10.08
CA ASP A 313 -13.87 -15.98 10.47
C ASP A 313 -14.32 -17.43 10.74
N TYR A 314 -13.37 -18.30 11.09
CA TYR A 314 -13.63 -19.70 11.37
C TYR A 314 -14.51 -19.90 12.63
N ALA A 315 -15.41 -20.87 12.57
CA ALA A 315 -16.26 -21.24 13.70
C ALA A 315 -15.51 -22.05 14.76
N ARG A 316 -14.58 -22.90 14.33
CA ARG A 316 -13.76 -23.76 15.22
C ARG A 316 -12.32 -23.87 14.70
N ALA A 317 -11.38 -24.02 15.63
CA ALA A 317 -9.98 -24.26 15.31
C ALA A 317 -9.38 -25.34 16.21
N SER A 318 -8.42 -26.09 15.69
CA SER A 318 -7.60 -27.00 16.47
C SER A 318 -6.67 -26.21 17.41
N GLU A 319 -6.25 -26.83 18.50
CA GLU A 319 -5.23 -26.27 19.38
C GLU A 319 -3.93 -25.93 18.62
N GLY A 320 -3.35 -24.77 18.90
CA GLY A 320 -2.14 -24.26 18.25
C GLY A 320 -2.40 -23.47 16.96
N VAL A 321 -3.65 -23.35 16.48
CA VAL A 321 -3.99 -22.39 15.44
C VAL A 321 -3.94 -20.98 16.02
N MET A 322 -3.34 -20.05 15.27
CA MET A 322 -3.17 -18.67 15.69
C MET A 322 -3.64 -17.70 14.61
N THR A 323 -4.28 -16.61 15.03
CA THR A 323 -4.55 -15.47 14.16
C THR A 323 -3.47 -14.42 14.38
N ILE A 324 -2.83 -13.99 13.28
CA ILE A 324 -1.77 -12.99 13.28
C ILE A 324 -2.35 -11.67 12.76
N GLN A 325 -2.43 -10.68 13.63
CA GLN A 325 -2.88 -9.35 13.29
C GLN A 325 -1.94 -8.63 12.32
N SER A 326 -2.44 -7.64 11.62
CA SER A 326 -1.70 -6.79 10.67
C SER A 326 -1.01 -7.60 9.56
N LEU A 327 -1.62 -8.69 9.11
CA LEU A 327 -1.12 -9.55 8.04
C LEU A 327 -2.25 -10.04 7.13
N GLY A 328 -1.98 -10.10 5.82
CA GLY A 328 -2.89 -10.62 4.79
C GLY A 328 -3.99 -9.62 4.39
N HIS A 329 -4.93 -10.10 3.56
CA HIS A 329 -6.00 -9.26 3.00
C HIS A 329 -7.05 -8.83 4.02
N SER A 330 -7.29 -9.64 5.04
CA SER A 330 -8.21 -9.33 6.15
C SER A 330 -7.51 -8.61 7.31
N MET A 331 -6.21 -8.37 7.23
CA MET A 331 -5.34 -7.91 8.32
C MET A 331 -5.34 -8.86 9.54
N ASN A 332 -5.78 -10.11 9.34
CA ASN A 332 -5.83 -11.17 10.32
C ASN A 332 -5.54 -12.51 9.63
N ALA A 333 -4.29 -12.80 9.34
CA ALA A 333 -3.88 -14.06 8.74
C ALA A 333 -3.97 -15.21 9.75
N VAL A 334 -4.31 -16.40 9.28
CA VAL A 334 -4.43 -17.58 10.13
C VAL A 334 -3.24 -18.52 9.89
N SER A 335 -2.51 -18.82 10.94
CA SER A 335 -1.44 -19.83 10.95
C SER A 335 -2.02 -21.16 11.44
N VAL A 336 -2.04 -22.15 10.54
CA VAL A 336 -2.53 -23.51 10.85
C VAL A 336 -1.34 -24.46 10.85
N PRO A 337 -0.90 -24.97 12.01
CA PRO A 337 0.20 -25.93 12.10
C PRO A 337 -0.10 -27.22 11.33
N LYS A 338 0.93 -27.93 10.91
CA LYS A 338 0.79 -29.21 10.21
C LYS A 338 -0.07 -30.20 10.99
N GLY A 339 -1.07 -30.76 10.34
CA GLY A 339 -2.02 -31.72 10.93
C GLY A 339 -3.12 -31.09 11.79
N LYS A 340 -3.23 -29.76 11.80
CA LYS A 340 -4.32 -29.02 12.45
C LYS A 340 -5.30 -28.50 11.40
N SER A 341 -6.48 -28.06 11.84
CA SER A 341 -7.55 -27.58 10.95
C SER A 341 -8.31 -26.41 11.53
N ILE A 342 -8.98 -25.69 10.64
CA ILE A 342 -10.04 -24.74 10.96
C ILE A 342 -11.34 -25.21 10.28
N THR A 343 -12.48 -24.84 10.83
CA THR A 343 -13.81 -25.17 10.27
C THR A 343 -14.64 -23.90 10.24
N PHE A 344 -15.27 -23.67 9.12
CA PHE A 344 -16.20 -22.55 8.90
C PHE A 344 -17.64 -22.94 9.22
#